data_d41d30ca16cfd09ae09981e1adf7e436
#
_entry.id   d41d30ca16cfd09ae09981e1adf7e436
#
_cell.length_a   1.000
_cell.length_b   1.000
_cell.length_c   1.000
_cell.angle_alpha   90.00
_cell.angle_beta   90.00
_cell.angle_gamma   90.00
#
_symmetry.space_group_name_H-M   'P 1'
#
loop_
_entity.id
_entity.type
_entity.pdbx_description
1 polymer ?
#
loop_
_entity_poly.entity_id
_entity_poly.type
_entity_poly.pdbx_seq_one_letter_code
_entity_poly.pdbx_strand_id
1 'polypeptide(L)'
;MQTILPPSGNTMKILGKPKPAEHGLRWMTYVLAQPVEGGVLVFHTLTRALLLLTPEEYTAPDAVTELRNSWFRVPQEMDDQKYADQVRFIRRTMQKELEHITTYTIFTTTDCNARCFYCYEMGRSRIPMSDETAHKAAAYIAAHCGGEKVHLHWFGGEPLFNKQVIDIICTDLTEKGIAYESMMISNGYLFDRATVEQAVSHWKLKSVQITLDGTEEIYNRSKAFIYKDGKSPYQVVLANIQRLLDAGVAVLIRLNMDEHNADNLMELADELHERFGENKKLTVYSHVLYEFLGCKESIPADSRNEIYQKQQALYHKLVPLGYVKKLGLRKDLPLRRCIADHGGALTILPNGELGLCEQYSENNFIGHIDSEKLDETVRQSFRESWPALDACRKCFFYPECIRLKKCIEQQKCYEQMQSKALEATLSAMRNTYEAWLKKEQISEEEPHSAC
;
A
#
# COMPACT_ATOMS: atom_id res chain seq x y z
N MET A 1 -29.28 -12.77 13.87
CA MET A 1 -27.95 -12.09 13.76
C MET A 1 -26.82 -13.12 13.86
N GLN A 2 -25.82 -13.01 12.98
CA GLN A 2 -24.60 -13.83 13.02
C GLN A 2 -23.37 -12.92 13.04
N THR A 3 -22.37 -13.29 13.82
CA THR A 3 -21.09 -12.55 13.89
C THR A 3 -20.08 -13.17 12.93
N ILE A 4 -19.76 -12.46 11.86
CA ILE A 4 -18.78 -12.90 10.84
C ILE A 4 -17.36 -12.50 11.26
N LEU A 5 -17.19 -11.26 11.73
CA LEU A 5 -15.96 -10.74 12.29
C LEU A 5 -16.26 -10.07 13.62
N PRO A 6 -15.73 -10.56 14.74
CA PRO A 6 -15.96 -9.94 16.05
C PRO A 6 -15.29 -8.56 16.14
N PRO A 7 -15.76 -7.67 17.03
CA PRO A 7 -15.14 -6.38 17.23
C PRO A 7 -13.70 -6.52 17.73
N SER A 8 -12.84 -5.60 17.34
CA SER A 8 -11.45 -5.52 17.81
C SER A 8 -11.39 -5.38 19.32
N GLY A 9 -10.80 -6.36 20.00
CA GLY A 9 -10.64 -6.34 21.44
C GLY A 9 -9.87 -5.10 21.95
N ASN A 10 -8.89 -4.63 21.18
CA ASN A 10 -8.13 -3.44 21.53
C ASN A 10 -9.00 -2.18 21.47
N THR A 11 -9.83 -2.03 20.46
CA THR A 11 -10.75 -0.90 20.33
C THR A 11 -11.83 -0.95 21.41
N MET A 12 -12.40 -2.13 21.68
CA MET A 12 -13.42 -2.30 22.69
C MET A 12 -12.92 -2.00 24.12
N LYS A 13 -11.66 -2.32 24.43
CA LYS A 13 -11.03 -1.92 25.71
C LYS A 13 -10.98 -0.42 25.90
N ILE A 14 -10.75 0.35 24.82
CA ILE A 14 -10.70 1.81 24.84
C ILE A 14 -12.11 2.41 24.97
N LEU A 15 -13.06 1.90 24.18
CA LEU A 15 -14.42 2.40 24.15
C LEU A 15 -15.20 2.07 25.43
N GLY A 16 -14.96 0.88 26.02
CA GLY A 16 -15.74 0.40 27.16
C GLY A 16 -17.18 0.03 26.75
N LYS A 17 -18.11 0.13 27.70
CA LYS A 17 -19.55 -0.08 27.46
C LYS A 17 -20.21 1.20 26.97
N PRO A 18 -21.13 1.13 25.98
CA PRO A 18 -21.92 2.28 25.56
C PRO A 18 -22.73 2.87 26.71
N LYS A 19 -22.81 4.20 26.78
CA LYS A 19 -23.63 4.89 27.76
C LYS A 19 -25.13 4.60 27.54
N PRO A 20 -25.96 4.66 28.59
CA PRO A 20 -27.41 4.67 28.43
C PRO A 20 -27.86 5.81 27.50
N ALA A 21 -28.90 5.57 26.69
CA ALA A 21 -29.49 6.61 25.83
C ALA A 21 -30.59 7.33 26.60
N GLU A 22 -30.61 8.66 26.52
CA GLU A 22 -31.65 9.49 27.09
C GLU A 22 -32.76 9.78 26.07
N HIS A 23 -32.40 9.88 24.78
CA HIS A 23 -33.31 10.30 23.70
C HIS A 23 -33.42 9.27 22.55
N GLY A 24 -33.19 7.99 22.84
CA GLY A 24 -33.24 6.92 21.84
C GLY A 24 -31.90 6.63 21.18
N LEU A 25 -31.89 5.65 20.28
CA LEU A 25 -30.68 5.15 19.62
C LEU A 25 -30.67 5.48 18.12
N ARG A 26 -29.49 5.64 17.56
CA ARG A 26 -29.25 5.75 16.12
C ARG A 26 -28.08 4.87 15.68
N TRP A 27 -27.92 4.62 14.39
CA TRP A 27 -26.70 4.04 13.85
C TRP A 27 -25.53 5.02 14.06
N MET A 28 -24.38 4.48 14.47
CA MET A 28 -23.15 5.28 14.53
C MET A 28 -22.73 5.66 13.11
N THR A 29 -22.14 6.84 12.93
CA THR A 29 -21.66 7.36 11.64
C THR A 29 -20.70 6.39 10.92
N TYR A 30 -20.03 5.54 11.67
CA TYR A 30 -18.99 4.62 11.17
C TYR A 30 -19.53 3.24 10.78
N VAL A 31 -20.84 3.10 10.60
CA VAL A 31 -21.51 1.87 10.19
C VAL A 31 -21.85 1.93 8.71
N LEU A 32 -21.42 0.90 7.99
CA LEU A 32 -21.82 0.65 6.60
C LEU A 32 -22.75 -0.56 6.55
N ALA A 33 -23.75 -0.50 5.70
CA ALA A 33 -24.70 -1.58 5.47
C ALA A 33 -24.69 -1.98 4.00
N GLN A 34 -24.75 -3.29 3.73
CA GLN A 34 -24.78 -3.85 2.39
C GLN A 34 -25.75 -5.03 2.34
N PRO A 35 -26.81 -4.99 1.52
CA PRO A 35 -27.67 -6.13 1.28
C PRO A 35 -26.90 -7.29 0.64
N VAL A 36 -27.17 -8.52 1.09
CA VAL A 36 -26.65 -9.77 0.55
C VAL A 36 -27.77 -10.80 0.53
N GLU A 37 -27.54 -11.94 -0.13
CA GLU A 37 -28.44 -13.06 -0.01
C GLU A 37 -28.51 -13.50 1.47
N GLY A 38 -29.73 -13.60 1.99
CA GLY A 38 -29.99 -13.99 3.39
C GLY A 38 -29.98 -12.87 4.43
N GLY A 39 -29.78 -11.59 4.03
CA GLY A 39 -29.87 -10.49 4.99
C GLY A 39 -29.10 -9.23 4.61
N VAL A 40 -28.63 -8.52 5.65
CA VAL A 40 -27.87 -7.28 5.51
C VAL A 40 -26.56 -7.41 6.29
N LEU A 41 -25.45 -7.28 5.58
CA LEU A 41 -24.15 -7.13 6.23
C LEU A 41 -24.06 -5.72 6.82
N VAL A 42 -23.66 -5.63 8.08
CA VAL A 42 -23.35 -4.35 8.72
C VAL A 42 -21.92 -4.38 9.25
N PHE A 43 -21.12 -3.42 8.81
CA PHE A 43 -19.72 -3.29 9.18
C PHE A 43 -19.45 -1.99 9.93
N HIS A 44 -18.73 -2.09 11.03
CA HIS A 44 -18.36 -0.93 11.83
C HIS A 44 -16.89 -0.60 11.63
N THR A 45 -16.57 0.49 10.93
CA THR A 45 -15.20 0.85 10.58
C THR A 45 -14.32 1.19 11.79
N LEU A 46 -14.89 1.65 12.92
CA LEU A 46 -14.14 1.93 14.15
C LEU A 46 -13.88 0.64 14.96
N THR A 47 -14.91 -0.17 15.23
CA THR A 47 -14.77 -1.39 16.03
C THR A 47 -14.30 -2.61 15.23
N ARG A 48 -14.37 -2.55 13.92
CA ARG A 48 -14.00 -3.60 12.95
C ARG A 48 -14.92 -4.82 12.95
N ALA A 49 -16.05 -4.75 13.61
CA ALA A 49 -17.02 -5.83 13.62
C ALA A 49 -17.79 -5.91 12.29
N LEU A 50 -18.03 -7.14 11.80
CA LEU A 50 -18.92 -7.44 10.68
C LEU A 50 -19.99 -8.42 11.14
N LEU A 51 -21.25 -8.02 11.00
CA LEU A 51 -22.41 -8.82 11.39
C LEU A 51 -23.30 -9.05 10.17
N LEU A 52 -24.00 -10.20 10.16
CA LEU A 52 -25.12 -10.46 9.26
C LEU A 52 -26.42 -10.36 10.06
N LEU A 53 -27.28 -9.45 9.67
CA LEU A 53 -28.61 -9.25 10.25
C LEU A 53 -29.68 -9.83 9.34
N THR A 54 -30.75 -10.37 9.90
CA THR A 54 -31.95 -10.64 9.11
C THR A 54 -32.61 -9.33 8.70
N PRO A 55 -33.53 -9.32 7.71
CA PRO A 55 -34.25 -8.10 7.32
C PRO A 55 -35.03 -7.51 8.50
N GLU A 56 -35.61 -8.34 9.37
CA GLU A 56 -36.36 -7.93 10.55
C GLU A 56 -35.44 -7.25 11.58
N GLU A 57 -34.28 -7.85 11.88
CA GLU A 57 -33.29 -7.30 12.80
C GLU A 57 -32.71 -5.97 12.29
N TYR A 58 -32.53 -5.82 10.96
CA TYR A 58 -32.08 -4.57 10.38
C TYR A 58 -33.15 -3.47 10.43
N THR A 59 -34.43 -3.84 10.30
CA THR A 59 -35.55 -2.90 10.35
C THR A 59 -35.88 -2.47 11.78
N ALA A 60 -35.70 -3.38 12.77
CA ALA A 60 -35.93 -3.11 14.19
C ALA A 60 -34.64 -3.30 15.02
N PRO A 61 -33.57 -2.53 14.74
CA PRO A 61 -32.23 -2.80 15.27
C PRO A 61 -32.12 -2.57 16.79
N ASP A 62 -33.02 -1.82 17.40
CA ASP A 62 -33.00 -1.55 18.84
C ASP A 62 -33.40 -2.77 19.68
N ALA A 63 -34.08 -3.76 19.07
CA ALA A 63 -34.37 -5.05 19.69
C ALA A 63 -33.15 -5.96 19.81
N VAL A 64 -32.07 -5.68 19.07
CA VAL A 64 -30.85 -6.48 19.03
C VAL A 64 -29.82 -5.91 20.01
N THR A 65 -29.76 -6.42 21.22
CA THR A 65 -28.85 -5.93 22.29
C THR A 65 -27.39 -5.91 21.88
N GLU A 66 -26.96 -6.86 21.05
CA GLU A 66 -25.57 -6.97 20.60
C GLU A 66 -25.16 -5.79 19.72
N LEU A 67 -26.04 -5.21 18.92
CA LEU A 67 -25.77 -4.00 18.15
C LEU A 67 -25.40 -2.82 19.03
N ARG A 68 -26.00 -2.72 20.22
CA ARG A 68 -25.64 -1.73 21.22
C ARG A 68 -24.30 -2.07 21.88
N ASN A 69 -24.13 -3.30 22.34
CA ASN A 69 -22.90 -3.74 23.00
C ASN A 69 -21.66 -3.58 22.11
N SER A 70 -21.82 -3.71 20.80
CA SER A 70 -20.76 -3.57 19.79
C SER A 70 -20.68 -2.19 19.15
N TRP A 71 -21.35 -1.19 19.72
CA TRP A 71 -21.33 0.22 19.31
C TRP A 71 -21.98 0.52 17.94
N PHE A 72 -22.71 -0.41 17.34
CA PHE A 72 -23.46 -0.13 16.11
C PHE A 72 -24.62 0.85 16.35
N ARG A 73 -25.34 0.66 17.49
CA ARG A 73 -26.43 1.52 17.93
C ARG A 73 -25.96 2.35 19.13
N VAL A 74 -26.01 3.66 18.99
CA VAL A 74 -25.49 4.63 19.97
C VAL A 74 -26.54 5.69 20.31
N PRO A 75 -26.44 6.36 21.49
CA PRO A 75 -27.34 7.44 21.85
C PRO A 75 -27.41 8.55 20.79
N GLN A 76 -28.60 9.15 20.60
CA GLN A 76 -28.80 10.23 19.63
C GLN A 76 -27.89 11.43 19.87
N GLU A 77 -27.64 11.76 21.14
CA GLU A 77 -26.82 12.87 21.62
C GLU A 77 -25.30 12.63 21.55
N MET A 78 -24.86 11.45 21.15
CA MET A 78 -23.44 11.08 21.19
C MET A 78 -22.64 11.77 20.07
N ASP A 79 -21.47 12.30 20.40
CA ASP A 79 -20.47 12.79 19.42
C ASP A 79 -19.55 11.65 18.97
N ASP A 80 -19.86 11.07 17.81
CA ASP A 80 -19.11 9.92 17.25
C ASP A 80 -17.66 10.25 17.00
N GLN A 81 -17.36 11.48 16.54
CA GLN A 81 -15.99 11.91 16.24
C GLN A 81 -15.14 11.92 17.49
N LYS A 82 -15.65 12.38 18.60
CA LYS A 82 -14.93 12.40 19.88
C LYS A 82 -14.45 11.00 20.27
N TYR A 83 -15.28 9.97 20.11
CA TYR A 83 -14.90 8.59 20.42
C TYR A 83 -13.90 8.04 19.42
N ALA A 84 -14.05 8.35 18.13
CA ALA A 84 -13.07 7.98 17.13
C ALA A 84 -11.70 8.63 17.41
N ASP A 85 -11.67 9.91 17.75
CA ASP A 85 -10.44 10.63 18.11
C ASP A 85 -9.77 10.03 19.34
N GLN A 86 -10.55 9.67 20.36
CA GLN A 86 -10.02 8.99 21.55
C GLN A 86 -9.37 7.66 21.20
N VAL A 87 -10.03 6.82 20.40
CA VAL A 87 -9.49 5.53 19.95
C VAL A 87 -8.23 5.76 19.12
N ARG A 88 -8.26 6.67 18.17
CA ARG A 88 -7.12 7.01 17.30
C ARG A 88 -5.92 7.49 18.12
N PHE A 89 -6.14 8.40 19.04
CA PHE A 89 -5.10 8.94 19.90
C PHE A 89 -4.43 7.84 20.75
N ILE A 90 -5.23 7.08 21.51
CA ILE A 90 -4.72 6.02 22.38
C ILE A 90 -3.99 4.94 21.56
N ARG A 91 -4.58 4.50 20.44
CA ARG A 91 -3.96 3.49 19.57
C ARG A 91 -2.64 3.97 18.97
N ARG A 92 -2.53 5.24 18.61
CA ARG A 92 -1.25 5.80 18.11
C ARG A 92 -0.21 5.91 19.24
N THR A 93 -0.62 6.37 20.40
CA THR A 93 0.28 6.49 21.57
C THR A 93 0.79 5.13 22.07
N MET A 94 -0.05 4.09 21.99
CA MET A 94 0.35 2.72 22.36
C MET A 94 1.27 2.05 21.32
N GLN A 95 1.43 2.63 20.15
CA GLN A 95 2.38 2.12 19.16
C GLN A 95 3.79 2.53 19.59
N LYS A 96 4.58 1.55 20.05
CA LYS A 96 6.00 1.78 20.33
C LYS A 96 6.69 2.30 19.07
N GLU A 97 7.50 3.32 19.23
CA GLU A 97 8.48 3.69 18.21
C GLU A 97 9.46 2.52 18.06
N LEU A 98 9.87 2.27 16.84
CA LEU A 98 10.91 1.29 16.59
C LEU A 98 12.24 1.90 17.07
N GLU A 99 12.95 1.18 17.90
CA GLU A 99 14.24 1.64 18.45
C GLU A 99 15.33 1.67 17.38
N HIS A 100 15.17 0.81 16.36
CA HIS A 100 16.15 0.62 15.29
C HIS A 100 15.52 0.86 13.92
N ILE A 101 16.36 1.31 13.00
CA ILE A 101 15.98 1.50 11.60
C ILE A 101 16.35 0.24 10.84
N THR A 102 15.34 -0.51 10.43
CA THR A 102 15.52 -1.80 9.76
C THR A 102 15.10 -1.80 8.31
N THR A 103 14.49 -0.72 7.82
CA THR A 103 14.07 -0.61 6.42
C THR A 103 14.73 0.61 5.76
N TYR A 104 15.41 0.39 4.65
CA TYR A 104 16.11 1.46 3.93
C TYR A 104 15.71 1.45 2.47
N THR A 105 15.15 2.58 2.00
CA THR A 105 14.97 2.85 0.56
C THR A 105 16.23 3.56 0.05
N ILE A 106 16.96 2.93 -0.85
CA ILE A 106 18.26 3.41 -1.30
C ILE A 106 18.19 3.78 -2.78
N PHE A 107 18.40 5.06 -3.07
CA PHE A 107 18.52 5.57 -4.42
C PHE A 107 19.95 5.33 -4.92
N THR A 108 20.12 4.35 -5.78
CA THR A 108 21.44 4.09 -6.38
C THR A 108 21.84 5.18 -7.35
N THR A 109 20.86 5.80 -7.97
CA THR A 109 21.02 6.92 -8.90
C THR A 109 19.66 7.61 -9.11
N THR A 110 19.68 8.87 -9.48
CA THR A 110 18.51 9.59 -10.03
C THR A 110 18.46 9.56 -11.56
N ASP A 111 19.44 8.94 -12.24
CA ASP A 111 19.37 8.71 -13.69
C ASP A 111 18.59 7.43 -14.03
N CYS A 112 18.06 7.40 -15.26
CA CYS A 112 17.27 6.30 -15.76
C CYS A 112 17.54 6.08 -17.26
N ASN A 113 17.38 4.84 -17.72
CA ASN A 113 17.44 4.48 -19.14
C ASN A 113 16.08 4.66 -19.87
N ALA A 114 15.05 5.11 -19.17
CA ALA A 114 13.74 5.47 -19.73
C ALA A 114 13.44 6.95 -19.56
N ARG A 115 12.43 7.47 -20.30
CA ARG A 115 12.00 8.87 -20.28
C ARG A 115 10.47 8.93 -20.21
N CYS A 116 9.90 8.28 -19.18
CA CYS A 116 8.46 8.23 -18.99
C CYS A 116 7.86 9.64 -18.83
N PHE A 117 6.79 9.95 -19.55
CA PHE A 117 6.17 11.28 -19.52
C PHE A 117 5.59 11.64 -18.14
N TYR A 118 5.24 10.66 -17.33
CA TYR A 118 4.67 10.82 -15.99
C TYR A 118 5.70 10.71 -14.86
N CYS A 119 7.00 10.69 -15.17
CA CYS A 119 8.02 10.46 -14.16
C CYS A 119 8.11 11.65 -13.19
N TYR A 120 7.90 11.40 -11.90
CA TYR A 120 7.99 12.44 -10.87
C TYR A 120 9.42 12.94 -10.62
N GLU A 121 10.43 12.20 -11.10
CA GLU A 121 11.84 12.61 -11.08
C GLU A 121 12.21 13.47 -12.30
N MET A 122 11.25 13.73 -13.20
CA MET A 122 11.50 14.56 -14.39
C MET A 122 11.96 15.96 -13.96
N GLY A 123 13.07 16.40 -14.54
CA GLY A 123 13.68 17.71 -14.22
C GLY A 123 14.63 17.70 -13.02
N ARG A 124 14.79 16.60 -12.30
CA ARG A 124 15.81 16.46 -11.27
C ARG A 124 17.21 16.26 -11.88
N SER A 125 18.24 16.68 -11.14
CA SER A 125 19.63 16.42 -11.49
C SER A 125 19.90 14.91 -11.49
N ARG A 126 20.61 14.43 -12.50
CA ARG A 126 20.99 13.02 -12.63
C ARG A 126 22.27 12.76 -11.86
N ILE A 127 22.14 12.22 -10.68
CA ILE A 127 23.25 12.01 -9.76
C ILE A 127 23.37 10.50 -9.49
N PRO A 128 24.48 9.83 -9.88
CA PRO A 128 24.78 8.50 -9.43
C PRO A 128 25.35 8.53 -8.01
N MET A 129 25.02 7.55 -7.20
CA MET A 129 25.71 7.32 -5.92
C MET A 129 27.18 6.94 -6.22
N SER A 130 28.12 7.54 -5.51
CA SER A 130 29.53 7.18 -5.59
C SER A 130 29.84 5.92 -4.76
N ASP A 131 30.93 5.22 -5.08
CA ASP A 131 31.41 4.07 -4.30
C ASP A 131 31.66 4.47 -2.83
N GLU A 132 32.22 5.66 -2.59
CA GLU A 132 32.43 6.21 -1.25
C GLU A 132 31.11 6.37 -0.50
N THR A 133 30.10 6.93 -1.14
CA THR A 133 28.76 7.08 -0.54
C THR A 133 28.13 5.72 -0.26
N ALA A 134 28.33 4.72 -1.12
CA ALA A 134 27.81 3.38 -0.91
C ALA A 134 28.43 2.71 0.33
N HIS A 135 29.75 2.81 0.51
CA HIS A 135 30.44 2.33 1.72
C HIS A 135 29.94 3.03 2.98
N LYS A 136 29.77 4.35 2.93
CA LYS A 136 29.21 5.12 4.05
C LYS A 136 27.76 4.73 4.36
N ALA A 137 26.94 4.51 3.33
CA ALA A 137 25.56 4.04 3.50
C ALA A 137 25.51 2.67 4.20
N ALA A 138 26.35 1.72 3.78
CA ALA A 138 26.46 0.42 4.45
C ALA A 138 26.91 0.54 5.92
N ALA A 139 27.87 1.42 6.20
CA ALA A 139 28.31 1.71 7.57
C ALA A 139 27.19 2.33 8.42
N TYR A 140 26.45 3.30 7.87
CA TYR A 140 25.31 3.92 8.51
C TYR A 140 24.21 2.90 8.85
N ILE A 141 23.85 2.04 7.89
CA ILE A 141 22.88 0.95 8.07
C ILE A 141 23.30 0.03 9.22
N ALA A 142 24.55 -0.42 9.22
CA ALA A 142 25.08 -1.31 10.24
C ALA A 142 25.07 -0.68 11.65
N ALA A 143 25.32 0.63 11.75
CA ALA A 143 25.31 1.35 13.02
C ALA A 143 23.88 1.54 13.58
N HIS A 144 22.83 1.60 12.75
CA HIS A 144 21.48 1.96 13.15
C HIS A 144 20.48 0.81 13.16
N CYS A 145 20.84 -0.38 12.63
CA CYS A 145 19.93 -1.53 12.59
C CYS A 145 19.84 -2.32 13.91
N GLY A 146 20.63 -1.96 14.93
CA GLY A 146 20.62 -2.67 16.22
C GLY A 146 20.95 -4.16 16.15
N GLY A 147 21.62 -4.62 15.09
CA GLY A 147 21.89 -6.03 14.83
C GLY A 147 20.69 -6.81 14.26
N GLU A 148 19.57 -6.14 14.02
CA GLU A 148 18.40 -6.76 13.42
C GLU A 148 18.57 -6.98 11.91
N LYS A 149 17.73 -7.87 11.35
CA LYS A 149 17.67 -8.09 9.91
C LYS A 149 17.19 -6.85 9.19
N VAL A 150 17.91 -6.44 8.14
CA VAL A 150 17.64 -5.23 7.35
C VAL A 150 16.85 -5.57 6.07
N HIS A 151 15.90 -4.70 5.74
CA HIS A 151 15.14 -4.74 4.50
C HIS A 151 15.60 -3.60 3.58
N LEU A 152 16.26 -3.95 2.48
CA LEU A 152 16.78 -2.99 1.50
C LEU A 152 15.79 -2.84 0.35
N HIS A 153 15.38 -1.62 0.08
CA HIS A 153 14.52 -1.29 -1.06
C HIS A 153 15.35 -0.51 -2.08
N TRP A 154 15.78 -1.17 -3.15
CA TRP A 154 16.53 -0.53 -4.23
C TRP A 154 15.60 0.32 -5.07
N PHE A 155 15.95 1.60 -5.21
CA PHE A 155 15.10 2.60 -5.82
C PHE A 155 15.94 3.63 -6.59
N GLY A 156 15.28 4.64 -7.19
CA GLY A 156 15.85 5.75 -7.93
C GLY A 156 15.24 5.86 -9.32
N GLY A 157 15.92 6.51 -10.26
CA GLY A 157 15.49 6.53 -11.64
C GLY A 157 15.39 5.12 -12.22
N GLU A 158 16.53 4.45 -12.34
CA GLU A 158 16.61 3.00 -12.55
C GLU A 158 17.75 2.43 -11.68
N PRO A 159 17.45 1.63 -10.66
CA PRO A 159 18.47 1.13 -9.73
C PRO A 159 19.61 0.37 -10.41
N LEU A 160 19.29 -0.42 -11.41
CA LEU A 160 20.27 -1.24 -12.13
C LEU A 160 21.19 -0.42 -13.06
N PHE A 161 20.87 0.85 -13.26
CA PHE A 161 21.71 1.75 -14.03
C PHE A 161 23.01 2.10 -13.27
N ASN A 162 23.03 1.89 -11.96
CA ASN A 162 24.20 1.98 -11.09
C ASN A 162 24.29 0.77 -10.14
N LYS A 163 24.26 -0.45 -10.70
CA LYS A 163 24.24 -1.69 -9.92
C LYS A 163 25.51 -1.97 -9.11
N GLN A 164 26.62 -1.33 -9.44
CA GLN A 164 27.90 -1.48 -8.71
C GLN A 164 27.74 -1.07 -7.24
N VAL A 165 26.99 -0.01 -6.94
CA VAL A 165 26.80 0.42 -5.55
C VAL A 165 25.91 -0.54 -4.76
N ILE A 166 25.02 -1.30 -5.45
CA ILE A 166 24.27 -2.39 -4.81
C ILE A 166 25.23 -3.47 -4.34
N ASP A 167 26.21 -3.86 -5.19
CA ASP A 167 27.23 -4.83 -4.85
C ASP A 167 28.06 -4.38 -3.64
N ILE A 168 28.51 -3.14 -3.64
CA ILE A 168 29.30 -2.57 -2.54
C ILE A 168 28.52 -2.65 -1.22
N ILE A 169 27.28 -2.14 -1.20
CA ILE A 169 26.48 -2.12 0.02
C ILE A 169 26.20 -3.55 0.52
N CYS A 170 25.85 -4.47 -0.38
CA CYS A 170 25.61 -5.87 -0.01
C CYS A 170 26.86 -6.59 0.50
N THR A 171 28.02 -6.32 -0.11
CA THR A 171 29.31 -6.86 0.33
C THR A 171 29.66 -6.36 1.73
N ASP A 172 29.62 -5.05 1.93
CA ASP A 172 29.96 -4.44 3.21
C ASP A 172 29.05 -4.91 4.35
N LEU A 173 27.74 -5.03 4.10
CA LEU A 173 26.81 -5.55 5.10
C LEU A 173 27.07 -7.02 5.42
N THR A 174 27.44 -7.82 4.41
CA THR A 174 27.81 -9.23 4.60
C THR A 174 29.09 -9.35 5.44
N GLU A 175 30.12 -8.56 5.14
CA GLU A 175 31.38 -8.52 5.91
C GLU A 175 31.19 -8.09 7.34
N LYS A 176 30.23 -7.18 7.59
CA LYS A 176 29.83 -6.74 8.95
C LYS A 176 28.90 -7.73 9.67
N GLY A 177 28.54 -8.85 9.04
CA GLY A 177 27.66 -9.86 9.62
C GLY A 177 26.18 -9.42 9.74
N ILE A 178 25.76 -8.39 9.02
CA ILE A 178 24.39 -7.90 9.03
C ILE A 178 23.53 -8.75 8.09
N ALA A 179 22.51 -9.39 8.63
CA ALA A 179 21.53 -10.11 7.83
C ALA A 179 20.63 -9.15 7.06
N TYR A 180 20.40 -9.41 5.78
CA TYR A 180 19.50 -8.59 4.97
C TYR A 180 18.74 -9.42 3.94
N GLU A 181 17.67 -8.83 3.44
CA GLU A 181 16.99 -9.21 2.21
C GLU A 181 16.61 -7.95 1.45
N SER A 182 16.32 -8.08 0.16
CA SER A 182 16.02 -6.91 -0.63
C SER A 182 14.80 -7.05 -1.52
N MET A 183 14.24 -5.91 -1.89
CA MET A 183 13.29 -5.72 -2.96
C MET A 183 13.77 -4.59 -3.88
N MET A 184 13.21 -4.52 -5.09
CA MET A 184 13.58 -3.49 -6.06
C MET A 184 12.34 -2.95 -6.76
N ILE A 185 12.33 -1.64 -7.02
CA ILE A 185 11.41 -1.02 -7.98
C ILE A 185 12.22 -0.65 -9.21
N SER A 186 11.89 -1.25 -10.34
CA SER A 186 12.67 -1.17 -11.58
C SER A 186 11.76 -1.10 -12.80
N ASN A 187 12.25 -0.53 -13.89
CA ASN A 187 11.58 -0.64 -15.17
C ASN A 187 11.74 -2.03 -15.83
N GLY A 188 12.55 -2.92 -15.25
CA GLY A 188 12.72 -4.30 -15.65
C GLY A 188 13.65 -4.56 -16.83
N TYR A 189 14.15 -3.52 -17.52
CA TYR A 189 14.90 -3.68 -18.76
C TYR A 189 16.29 -4.31 -18.57
N LEU A 190 16.97 -4.02 -17.46
CA LEU A 190 18.35 -4.41 -17.23
C LEU A 190 18.52 -5.77 -16.50
N PHE A 191 17.45 -6.53 -16.29
CA PHE A 191 17.48 -7.86 -15.70
C PHE A 191 17.89 -8.94 -16.74
N ASP A 192 19.10 -8.83 -17.28
CA ASP A 192 19.68 -9.94 -18.04
C ASP A 192 19.97 -11.15 -17.13
N ARG A 193 20.40 -12.27 -17.73
CA ARG A 193 20.64 -13.51 -16.99
C ARG A 193 21.66 -13.34 -15.86
N ALA A 194 22.79 -12.68 -16.17
CA ALA A 194 23.85 -12.48 -15.17
C ALA A 194 23.38 -11.59 -14.02
N THR A 195 22.62 -10.53 -14.33
CA THR A 195 22.05 -9.64 -13.31
C THR A 195 21.02 -10.36 -12.43
N VAL A 196 20.19 -11.25 -12.98
CA VAL A 196 19.25 -12.05 -12.18
C VAL A 196 20.00 -13.03 -11.26
N GLU A 197 21.01 -13.74 -11.76
CA GLU A 197 21.84 -14.64 -10.97
C GLU A 197 22.52 -13.89 -9.79
N GLN A 198 23.05 -12.70 -10.04
CA GLN A 198 23.67 -11.83 -9.04
C GLN A 198 22.64 -11.32 -8.03
N ALA A 199 21.47 -10.90 -8.50
CA ALA A 199 20.40 -10.40 -7.65
C ALA A 199 19.92 -11.45 -6.64
N VAL A 200 19.77 -12.69 -7.04
CA VAL A 200 19.36 -13.78 -6.16
C VAL A 200 20.47 -14.20 -5.20
N SER A 201 21.67 -14.41 -5.71
CA SER A 201 22.78 -14.97 -4.93
C SER A 201 23.39 -13.95 -3.98
N HIS A 202 23.63 -12.72 -4.43
CA HIS A 202 24.37 -11.70 -3.69
C HIS A 202 23.43 -10.64 -3.07
N TRP A 203 22.53 -10.01 -3.83
CA TRP A 203 21.65 -8.97 -3.29
C TRP A 203 20.49 -9.51 -2.47
N LYS A 204 20.30 -10.84 -2.40
CA LYS A 204 19.21 -11.53 -1.67
C LYS A 204 17.83 -10.99 -2.08
N LEU A 205 17.66 -10.70 -3.37
CA LEU A 205 16.45 -10.14 -3.94
C LEU A 205 15.28 -11.10 -3.79
N LYS A 206 14.21 -10.67 -3.11
CA LYS A 206 13.01 -11.47 -2.86
C LYS A 206 11.87 -11.09 -3.80
N SER A 207 11.79 -9.81 -4.15
CA SER A 207 10.73 -9.32 -5.02
C SER A 207 11.17 -8.12 -5.85
N VAL A 208 10.55 -7.98 -7.03
CA VAL A 208 10.73 -6.82 -7.91
C VAL A 208 9.35 -6.28 -8.29
N GLN A 209 9.17 -4.97 -8.16
CA GLN A 209 8.04 -4.27 -8.76
C GLN A 209 8.47 -3.73 -10.12
N ILE A 210 7.72 -4.10 -11.16
CA ILE A 210 7.93 -3.63 -12.54
C ILE A 210 6.68 -2.92 -13.02
N THR A 211 6.84 -1.77 -13.69
CA THR A 211 5.71 -1.02 -14.23
C THR A 211 5.48 -1.35 -15.68
N LEU A 212 4.22 -1.67 -16.04
CA LEU A 212 3.74 -1.79 -17.43
C LEU A 212 2.59 -0.82 -17.65
N ASP A 213 2.63 -0.08 -18.76
CA ASP A 213 1.69 1.02 -19.03
C ASP A 213 0.72 0.70 -20.18
N GLY A 214 0.75 -0.53 -20.69
CA GLY A 214 -0.07 -0.99 -21.80
C GLY A 214 0.60 -2.11 -22.59
N THR A 215 -0.03 -2.56 -23.66
CA THR A 215 0.54 -3.47 -24.66
C THR A 215 1.73 -2.81 -25.37
N GLU A 216 2.43 -3.55 -26.19
CA GLU A 216 3.76 -3.20 -26.73
C GLU A 216 3.86 -1.76 -27.27
N GLU A 217 2.92 -1.34 -28.13
CA GLU A 217 2.96 -0.01 -28.73
C GLU A 217 2.86 1.11 -27.67
N ILE A 218 1.85 0.99 -26.78
CA ILE A 218 1.62 1.98 -25.72
C ILE A 218 2.78 1.99 -24.74
N TYR A 219 3.25 0.81 -24.32
CA TYR A 219 4.38 0.68 -23.41
C TYR A 219 5.64 1.35 -23.95
N ASN A 220 6.03 1.00 -25.20
CA ASN A 220 7.26 1.53 -25.80
C ASN A 220 7.20 3.06 -25.94
N ARG A 221 6.04 3.61 -26.29
CA ARG A 221 5.82 5.07 -26.37
C ARG A 221 5.87 5.73 -25.00
N SER A 222 5.20 5.15 -24.01
CA SER A 222 5.10 5.72 -22.65
C SER A 222 6.44 5.71 -21.89
N LYS A 223 7.22 4.63 -22.05
CA LYS A 223 8.53 4.48 -21.39
C LYS A 223 9.64 5.24 -22.12
N ALA A 224 9.56 5.35 -23.43
CA ALA A 224 10.54 6.08 -24.24
C ALA A 224 11.99 5.76 -23.84
N PHE A 225 12.39 4.49 -23.90
CA PHE A 225 13.75 4.05 -23.59
C PHE A 225 14.78 4.71 -24.51
N ILE A 226 15.97 5.00 -23.96
CA ILE A 226 17.04 5.67 -24.69
C ILE A 226 17.75 4.75 -25.71
N TYR A 227 17.54 3.46 -25.62
CA TYR A 227 18.16 2.48 -26.51
C TYR A 227 17.52 2.49 -27.91
N LYS A 228 18.37 2.37 -28.95
CA LYS A 228 17.95 2.37 -30.35
C LYS A 228 18.58 1.20 -31.10
N ASP A 229 18.68 0.05 -30.44
CA ASP A 229 19.25 -1.17 -31.00
C ASP A 229 18.25 -2.04 -31.81
N GLY A 230 17.06 -1.49 -32.09
CA GLY A 230 16.02 -2.16 -32.84
C GLY A 230 15.23 -3.23 -32.06
N LYS A 231 15.57 -3.48 -30.81
CA LYS A 231 14.81 -4.39 -29.95
C LYS A 231 13.61 -3.67 -29.35
N SER A 232 12.50 -4.38 -29.22
CA SER A 232 11.36 -3.86 -28.48
C SER A 232 11.65 -3.91 -26.97
N PRO A 233 11.69 -2.76 -26.28
CA PRO A 233 11.84 -2.74 -24.83
C PRO A 233 10.77 -3.55 -24.10
N TYR A 234 9.55 -3.56 -24.61
CA TYR A 234 8.46 -4.35 -24.06
C TYR A 234 8.80 -5.85 -24.05
N GLN A 235 9.25 -6.40 -25.19
CA GLN A 235 9.60 -7.81 -25.28
C GLN A 235 10.81 -8.17 -24.40
N VAL A 236 11.79 -7.26 -24.27
CA VAL A 236 12.93 -7.44 -23.36
C VAL A 236 12.45 -7.53 -21.91
N VAL A 237 11.55 -6.64 -21.50
CA VAL A 237 11.04 -6.61 -20.12
C VAL A 237 10.19 -7.84 -19.82
N LEU A 238 9.32 -8.29 -20.75
CA LEU A 238 8.55 -9.51 -20.55
C LEU A 238 9.45 -10.75 -20.44
N ALA A 239 10.52 -10.82 -21.22
CA ALA A 239 11.50 -11.91 -21.10
C ALA A 239 12.25 -11.86 -19.76
N ASN A 240 12.55 -10.67 -19.25
CA ASN A 240 13.20 -10.47 -17.95
C ASN A 240 12.27 -10.82 -16.78
N ILE A 241 10.96 -10.52 -16.89
CA ILE A 241 9.95 -10.96 -15.93
C ILE A 241 9.95 -12.49 -15.84
N GLN A 242 9.97 -13.19 -16.99
CA GLN A 242 10.05 -14.65 -16.98
C GLN A 242 11.31 -15.16 -16.27
N ARG A 243 12.48 -14.57 -16.54
CA ARG A 243 13.74 -14.95 -15.87
C ARG A 243 13.69 -14.76 -14.36
N LEU A 244 13.08 -13.67 -13.88
CA LEU A 244 12.90 -13.41 -12.46
C LEU A 244 11.99 -14.47 -11.81
N LEU A 245 10.87 -14.80 -12.46
CA LEU A 245 9.96 -15.84 -11.98
C LEU A 245 10.61 -17.21 -11.94
N ASP A 246 11.37 -17.58 -12.98
CA ASP A 246 12.12 -18.84 -13.06
C ASP A 246 13.19 -18.94 -11.97
N ALA A 247 13.82 -17.80 -11.65
CA ALA A 247 14.80 -17.70 -10.55
C ALA A 247 14.13 -17.66 -9.16
N GLY A 248 12.83 -17.73 -9.10
CA GLY A 248 12.09 -17.77 -7.85
C GLY A 248 11.88 -16.42 -7.17
N VAL A 249 12.14 -15.31 -7.85
CA VAL A 249 11.85 -13.95 -7.37
C VAL A 249 10.37 -13.65 -7.58
N ALA A 250 9.71 -13.06 -6.58
CA ALA A 250 8.35 -12.60 -6.74
C ALA A 250 8.30 -11.33 -7.61
N VAL A 251 7.40 -11.29 -8.58
CA VAL A 251 7.23 -10.12 -9.46
C VAL A 251 5.88 -9.47 -9.20
N LEU A 252 5.91 -8.17 -8.97
CA LEU A 252 4.73 -7.33 -8.83
C LEU A 252 4.64 -6.43 -10.07
N ILE A 253 3.74 -6.73 -10.97
CA ILE A 253 3.47 -5.86 -12.12
C ILE A 253 2.50 -4.78 -11.71
N ARG A 254 2.95 -3.52 -11.75
CA ARG A 254 2.12 -2.35 -11.55
C ARG A 254 1.68 -1.80 -12.89
N LEU A 255 0.38 -1.82 -13.13
CA LEU A 255 -0.24 -1.24 -14.30
C LEU A 255 -0.55 0.23 -14.00
N ASN A 256 0.25 1.15 -14.54
CA ASN A 256 -0.01 2.57 -14.41
C ASN A 256 -1.13 2.95 -15.36
N MET A 257 -2.24 3.42 -14.81
CA MET A 257 -3.48 3.72 -15.53
C MET A 257 -3.71 5.23 -15.63
N ASP A 258 -4.01 5.69 -16.82
CA ASP A 258 -4.54 7.02 -17.08
C ASP A 258 -5.77 6.95 -18.02
N GLU A 259 -6.31 8.09 -18.42
CA GLU A 259 -7.47 8.18 -19.29
C GLU A 259 -7.21 7.64 -20.72
N HIS A 260 -5.94 7.58 -21.15
CA HIS A 260 -5.56 7.21 -22.50
C HIS A 260 -5.24 5.71 -22.65
N ASN A 261 -4.90 5.04 -21.54
CA ASN A 261 -4.47 3.63 -21.59
C ASN A 261 -5.40 2.66 -20.87
N ALA A 262 -6.41 3.15 -20.15
CA ALA A 262 -7.24 2.33 -19.27
C ALA A 262 -7.89 1.12 -19.96
N ASP A 263 -8.39 1.30 -21.18
CA ASP A 263 -9.00 0.21 -21.95
C ASP A 263 -7.94 -0.79 -22.47
N ASN A 264 -6.77 -0.30 -22.88
CA ASN A 264 -5.66 -1.15 -23.32
C ASN A 264 -5.06 -2.00 -22.18
N LEU A 265 -5.16 -1.54 -20.92
CA LEU A 265 -4.75 -2.35 -19.77
C LEU A 265 -5.65 -3.59 -19.58
N MET A 266 -6.87 -3.59 -20.09
CA MET A 266 -7.72 -4.77 -20.11
C MET A 266 -7.18 -5.83 -21.09
N GLU A 267 -6.69 -5.40 -22.27
CA GLU A 267 -6.04 -6.27 -23.25
C GLU A 267 -4.70 -6.80 -22.70
N LEU A 268 -3.90 -5.93 -22.07
CA LEU A 268 -2.64 -6.31 -21.43
C LEU A 268 -2.85 -7.40 -20.37
N ALA A 269 -3.94 -7.35 -19.59
CA ALA A 269 -4.24 -8.38 -18.60
C ALA A 269 -4.42 -9.76 -19.22
N ASP A 270 -5.06 -9.86 -20.40
CA ASP A 270 -5.20 -11.11 -21.16
C ASP A 270 -3.85 -11.58 -21.70
N GLU A 271 -3.05 -10.69 -22.30
CA GLU A 271 -1.71 -10.99 -22.82
C GLU A 271 -0.77 -11.51 -21.71
N LEU A 272 -0.82 -10.88 -20.54
CA LEU A 272 -0.03 -11.35 -19.38
C LEU A 272 -0.47 -12.74 -18.93
N HIS A 273 -1.79 -13.03 -18.98
CA HIS A 273 -2.30 -14.34 -18.60
C HIS A 273 -1.95 -15.43 -19.64
N GLU A 274 -2.03 -15.13 -20.92
CA GLU A 274 -1.56 -16.04 -21.96
C GLU A 274 -0.07 -16.38 -21.83
N ARG A 275 0.75 -15.39 -21.43
CA ARG A 275 2.18 -15.55 -21.35
C ARG A 275 2.66 -16.22 -20.06
N PHE A 276 2.14 -15.83 -18.92
CA PHE A 276 2.64 -16.25 -17.61
C PHE A 276 1.71 -17.22 -16.86
N GLY A 277 0.44 -17.34 -17.30
CA GLY A 277 -0.57 -18.16 -16.64
C GLY A 277 -0.82 -17.76 -15.19
N GLU A 278 -1.39 -18.66 -14.41
CA GLU A 278 -1.46 -18.53 -12.96
C GLU A 278 -0.09 -18.83 -12.35
N ASN A 279 0.53 -17.82 -11.76
CA ASN A 279 1.81 -17.97 -11.07
C ASN A 279 1.73 -17.37 -9.67
N LYS A 280 1.96 -18.19 -8.65
CA LYS A 280 1.89 -17.77 -7.23
C LYS A 280 2.87 -16.66 -6.85
N LYS A 281 3.92 -16.45 -7.66
CA LYS A 281 4.93 -15.41 -7.48
C LYS A 281 4.67 -14.16 -8.34
N LEU A 282 3.64 -14.19 -9.18
CA LEU A 282 3.24 -13.04 -10.00
C LEU A 282 2.00 -12.40 -9.40
N THR A 283 2.09 -11.11 -9.14
CA THR A 283 0.98 -10.25 -8.74
C THR A 283 0.85 -9.14 -9.77
N VAL A 284 -0.37 -8.87 -10.24
CA VAL A 284 -0.64 -7.75 -11.16
C VAL A 284 -1.68 -6.86 -10.50
N TYR A 285 -1.41 -5.56 -10.40
CA TYR A 285 -2.34 -4.60 -9.83
C TYR A 285 -2.27 -3.27 -10.58
N SER A 286 -3.32 -2.50 -10.54
CA SER A 286 -3.38 -1.19 -11.18
C SER A 286 -3.20 -0.04 -10.19
N HIS A 287 -2.62 1.05 -10.68
CA HIS A 287 -2.50 2.31 -9.96
C HIS A 287 -2.85 3.44 -10.92
N VAL A 288 -3.82 4.26 -10.53
CA VAL A 288 -4.17 5.45 -11.31
C VAL A 288 -3.06 6.47 -11.14
N LEU A 289 -2.54 6.97 -12.27
CA LEU A 289 -1.59 8.07 -12.28
C LEU A 289 -2.35 9.32 -11.81
N TYR A 290 -1.99 9.79 -10.64
CA TYR A 290 -2.44 11.10 -10.17
C TYR A 290 -1.57 12.17 -10.82
N GLU A 291 -2.07 13.39 -10.78
CA GLU A 291 -1.27 14.57 -11.04
C GLU A 291 -0.11 14.65 -10.05
N PHE A 292 1.00 14.00 -10.39
CA PHE A 292 2.22 14.19 -9.64
C PHE A 292 2.80 15.56 -9.96
N LEU A 293 3.07 16.30 -8.88
CA LEU A 293 4.01 17.40 -8.74
C LEU A 293 4.57 17.97 -10.06
N GLY A 294 3.80 18.79 -10.74
CA GLY A 294 4.25 19.47 -11.95
C GLY A 294 3.26 19.45 -13.11
N CYS A 295 2.32 18.53 -13.17
CA CYS A 295 1.19 18.65 -14.08
C CYS A 295 0.21 19.67 -13.51
N LYS A 296 0.20 20.86 -14.13
CA LYS A 296 -0.55 22.04 -13.65
C LYS A 296 -2.05 21.97 -13.89
N GLU A 297 -2.55 20.94 -14.54
CA GLU A 297 -3.96 20.79 -14.89
C GLU A 297 -4.60 19.67 -14.07
N SER A 298 -5.57 20.05 -13.27
CA SER A 298 -6.36 19.07 -12.49
C SER A 298 -7.24 18.26 -13.45
N ILE A 299 -7.13 16.91 -13.40
CA ILE A 299 -8.07 16.03 -14.10
C ILE A 299 -9.49 16.41 -13.63
N PRO A 300 -10.42 16.71 -14.54
CA PRO A 300 -11.81 17.02 -14.17
C PRO A 300 -12.42 15.90 -13.30
N ALA A 301 -13.32 16.27 -12.39
CA ALA A 301 -13.92 15.32 -11.43
C ALA A 301 -14.63 14.14 -12.14
N ASP A 302 -15.30 14.41 -13.26
CA ASP A 302 -16.01 13.39 -14.05
C ASP A 302 -15.04 12.38 -14.68
N SER A 303 -13.93 12.86 -15.27
CA SER A 303 -12.89 11.99 -15.83
C SER A 303 -12.23 11.12 -14.75
N ARG A 304 -12.07 11.63 -13.52
CA ARG A 304 -11.57 10.82 -12.40
C ARG A 304 -12.51 9.69 -12.03
N ASN A 305 -13.81 9.93 -12.00
CA ASN A 305 -14.79 8.91 -11.70
C ASN A 305 -14.76 7.78 -12.75
N GLU A 306 -14.66 8.13 -14.03
CA GLU A 306 -14.54 7.18 -15.11
C GLU A 306 -13.29 6.30 -14.98
N ILE A 307 -12.12 6.91 -14.74
CA ILE A 307 -10.87 6.16 -14.55
C ILE A 307 -10.98 5.20 -13.36
N TYR A 308 -11.60 5.61 -12.25
CA TYR A 308 -11.80 4.73 -11.10
C TYR A 308 -12.77 3.58 -11.41
N GLN A 309 -13.81 3.79 -12.19
CA GLN A 309 -14.70 2.72 -12.64
C GLN A 309 -13.94 1.71 -13.52
N LYS A 310 -13.10 2.18 -14.44
CA LYS A 310 -12.22 1.33 -15.26
C LYS A 310 -11.19 0.59 -14.39
N GLN A 311 -10.66 1.24 -13.36
CA GLN A 311 -9.77 0.57 -12.39
C GLN A 311 -10.46 -0.58 -11.66
N GLN A 312 -11.71 -0.39 -11.25
CA GLN A 312 -12.50 -1.44 -10.61
C GLN A 312 -12.82 -2.59 -11.59
N ALA A 313 -13.18 -2.26 -12.83
CA ALA A 313 -13.40 -3.27 -13.86
C ALA A 313 -12.13 -4.11 -14.09
N LEU A 314 -10.97 -3.47 -14.18
CA LEU A 314 -9.68 -4.16 -14.29
C LEU A 314 -9.38 -5.04 -13.05
N TYR A 315 -9.64 -4.55 -11.86
CA TYR A 315 -9.51 -5.36 -10.64
C TYR A 315 -10.39 -6.63 -10.72
N HIS A 316 -11.65 -6.50 -11.11
CA HIS A 316 -12.57 -7.64 -11.27
C HIS A 316 -12.11 -8.63 -12.35
N LYS A 317 -11.39 -8.17 -13.36
CA LYS A 317 -10.76 -9.03 -14.37
C LYS A 317 -9.52 -9.75 -13.81
N LEU A 318 -8.65 -9.05 -13.07
CA LEU A 318 -7.41 -9.62 -12.54
C LEU A 318 -7.63 -10.67 -11.43
N VAL A 319 -8.74 -10.58 -10.69
CA VAL A 319 -9.06 -11.55 -9.61
C VAL A 319 -9.24 -12.97 -10.14
N PRO A 320 -10.11 -13.28 -11.13
CA PRO A 320 -10.29 -14.64 -11.65
C PRO A 320 -9.06 -15.14 -12.41
N LEU A 321 -8.19 -14.25 -12.92
CA LEU A 321 -6.91 -14.62 -13.53
C LEU A 321 -5.84 -15.02 -12.49
N GLY A 322 -6.17 -14.99 -11.19
CA GLY A 322 -5.25 -15.38 -10.11
C GLY A 322 -4.19 -14.34 -9.74
N TYR A 323 -4.21 -13.15 -10.35
CA TYR A 323 -3.19 -12.13 -10.18
C TYR A 323 -3.35 -11.25 -8.94
N VAL A 324 -4.58 -11.13 -8.44
CA VAL A 324 -4.89 -10.33 -7.25
C VAL A 324 -5.64 -11.19 -6.25
N LYS A 325 -5.18 -11.18 -5.00
CA LYS A 325 -5.91 -11.83 -3.92
C LYS A 325 -7.11 -10.97 -3.51
N LYS A 326 -8.25 -11.61 -3.33
CA LYS A 326 -9.41 -10.96 -2.70
C LYS A 326 -9.02 -10.50 -1.29
N LEU A 327 -9.05 -9.21 -1.08
CA LEU A 327 -8.75 -8.63 0.24
C LEU A 327 -10.02 -8.65 1.09
N GLY A 328 -9.92 -9.25 2.28
CA GLY A 328 -10.95 -9.17 3.31
C GLY A 328 -10.73 -7.98 4.26
N LEU A 329 -11.67 -7.83 5.20
CA LEU A 329 -11.59 -6.81 6.24
C LEU A 329 -10.45 -7.13 7.22
N ARG A 330 -9.73 -6.10 7.64
CA ARG A 330 -8.73 -6.22 8.71
C ARG A 330 -9.41 -6.31 10.06
N LYS A 331 -8.89 -7.15 10.96
CA LYS A 331 -9.42 -7.34 12.32
C LYS A 331 -9.18 -6.13 13.22
N ASP A 332 -8.11 -5.40 13.01
CA ASP A 332 -7.74 -4.23 13.79
C ASP A 332 -7.72 -2.94 12.96
N LEU A 333 -7.84 -1.81 13.65
CA LEU A 333 -7.81 -0.49 13.04
C LEU A 333 -6.40 -0.19 12.48
N PRO A 334 -6.24 0.00 11.17
CA PRO A 334 -4.94 0.17 10.55
C PRO A 334 -4.47 1.62 10.65
N LEU A 335 -3.86 2.00 11.77
CA LEU A 335 -3.40 3.38 12.01
C LEU A 335 -1.98 3.67 11.52
N ARG A 336 -1.19 2.65 11.14
CA ARG A 336 0.10 2.82 10.48
C ARG A 336 -0.02 2.44 9.01
N ARG A 337 0.39 3.31 8.10
CA ARG A 337 0.18 3.09 6.66
C ARG A 337 1.38 3.32 5.78
N CYS A 338 2.38 4.06 6.23
CA CYS A 338 3.55 4.31 5.40
C CYS A 338 4.84 4.26 6.21
N ILE A 339 5.95 4.09 5.49
CA ILE A 339 7.28 4.01 6.09
C ILE A 339 7.66 5.28 6.84
N ALA A 340 7.19 6.45 6.40
CA ALA A 340 7.46 7.73 7.05
C ALA A 340 6.79 7.91 8.42
N ASP A 341 5.74 7.12 8.72
CA ASP A 341 4.94 7.25 9.95
C ASP A 341 5.47 6.41 11.12
N HIS A 342 6.25 5.34 10.89
CA HIS A 342 6.56 4.39 11.97
C HIS A 342 7.99 4.45 12.55
N GLY A 343 8.84 5.30 12.02
CA GLY A 343 10.17 5.57 12.58
C GLY A 343 11.24 4.51 12.32
N GLY A 344 10.90 3.33 11.80
CA GLY A 344 11.83 2.24 11.51
C GLY A 344 12.35 2.20 10.06
N ALA A 345 12.10 3.27 9.29
CA ALA A 345 12.54 3.33 7.90
C ALA A 345 13.17 4.68 7.55
N LEU A 346 14.13 4.65 6.64
CA LEU A 346 14.78 5.82 6.05
C LEU A 346 14.96 5.65 4.55
N THR A 347 15.04 6.79 3.87
CA THR A 347 15.47 6.88 2.47
C THR A 347 16.88 7.46 2.44
N ILE A 348 17.79 6.85 1.69
CA ILE A 348 19.15 7.32 1.44
C ILE A 348 19.26 7.75 -0.02
N LEU A 349 19.59 9.01 -0.25
CA LEU A 349 19.77 9.58 -1.58
C LEU A 349 21.19 9.37 -2.11
N PRO A 350 21.45 9.53 -3.42
CA PRO A 350 22.78 9.26 -3.99
C PRO A 350 23.91 10.13 -3.44
N ASN A 351 23.58 11.30 -2.91
CA ASN A 351 24.52 12.22 -2.27
C ASN A 351 24.65 12.01 -0.76
N GLY A 352 24.00 11.00 -0.18
CA GLY A 352 24.05 10.69 1.25
C GLY A 352 23.00 11.41 2.12
N GLU A 353 22.15 12.26 1.54
CA GLU A 353 21.04 12.87 2.27
C GLU A 353 20.02 11.83 2.71
N LEU A 354 19.43 12.05 3.89
CA LEU A 354 18.44 11.17 4.50
C LEU A 354 17.04 11.77 4.42
N GLY A 355 16.09 10.94 3.99
CA GLY A 355 14.67 11.27 3.93
C GLY A 355 13.79 10.24 4.59
N LEU A 356 12.50 10.52 4.67
CA LEU A 356 11.50 9.62 5.27
C LEU A 356 10.69 8.86 4.22
N CYS A 357 10.70 9.31 2.96
CA CYS A 357 9.88 8.76 1.88
C CYS A 357 10.57 9.00 0.55
N GLU A 358 10.42 8.08 -0.40
CA GLU A 358 10.93 8.22 -1.76
C GLU A 358 10.29 9.35 -2.57
N GLN A 359 9.10 9.76 -2.18
CA GLN A 359 8.33 10.81 -2.90
C GLN A 359 8.44 12.18 -2.25
N TYR A 360 9.45 12.42 -1.46
CA TYR A 360 9.50 13.66 -0.76
C TYR A 360 10.31 14.75 -1.51
N SER A 361 10.03 16.03 -1.21
CA SER A 361 10.69 17.13 -1.86
C SER A 361 12.08 17.40 -1.24
N GLU A 362 13.00 17.95 -2.04
CA GLU A 362 14.37 18.31 -1.64
C GLU A 362 14.47 19.18 -0.38
N ASN A 363 13.38 19.83 0.02
CA ASN A 363 13.32 20.70 1.20
C ASN A 363 12.93 19.97 2.51
N ASN A 364 12.79 18.65 2.51
CA ASN A 364 12.35 17.88 3.67
C ASN A 364 13.35 16.81 4.11
N PHE A 365 14.64 17.05 3.88
CA PHE A 365 15.71 16.19 4.41
C PHE A 365 15.74 16.23 5.94
N ILE A 366 15.99 15.09 6.53
CA ILE A 366 16.05 14.93 7.99
C ILE A 366 17.48 14.79 8.50
N GLY A 367 18.47 14.71 7.61
CA GLY A 367 19.87 14.54 7.98
C GLY A 367 20.73 14.08 6.80
N HIS A 368 21.91 13.60 7.14
CA HIS A 368 22.90 13.08 6.20
C HIS A 368 23.60 11.86 6.82
N ILE A 369 24.04 10.90 5.98
CA ILE A 369 24.73 9.68 6.47
C ILE A 369 26.05 9.96 7.22
N ASP A 370 26.66 11.13 7.03
CA ASP A 370 27.85 11.57 7.77
C ASP A 370 27.48 12.28 9.10
N SER A 371 26.19 12.44 9.42
CA SER A 371 25.72 13.12 10.64
C SER A 371 25.00 12.15 11.57
N GLU A 372 25.34 12.18 12.84
CA GLU A 372 24.63 11.42 13.86
C GLU A 372 23.24 12.00 14.23
N LYS A 373 22.98 13.24 13.82
CA LYS A 373 21.76 13.96 14.21
C LYS A 373 20.75 14.01 13.06
N LEU A 374 19.54 13.57 13.38
CA LEU A 374 18.38 13.73 12.50
C LEU A 374 17.57 14.96 12.93
N ASP A 375 16.96 15.65 11.97
CA ASP A 375 16.02 16.75 12.25
C ASP A 375 14.68 16.18 12.75
N GLU A 376 14.54 16.14 14.06
CA GLU A 376 13.32 15.64 14.71
C GLU A 376 12.10 16.53 14.42
N THR A 377 12.29 17.80 14.10
CA THR A 377 11.18 18.70 13.76
C THR A 377 10.51 18.26 12.45
N VAL A 378 11.32 17.99 11.44
CA VAL A 378 10.83 17.46 10.16
C VAL A 378 10.20 16.08 10.36
N ARG A 379 10.88 15.19 11.09
CA ARG A 379 10.40 13.84 11.39
C ARG A 379 9.05 13.86 12.11
N GLN A 380 8.91 14.70 13.13
CA GLN A 380 7.67 14.87 13.89
C GLN A 380 6.52 15.35 13.00
N SER A 381 6.78 16.25 12.05
CA SER A 381 5.73 16.77 11.16
C SER A 381 5.12 15.71 10.23
N PHE A 382 5.84 14.63 9.89
CA PHE A 382 5.28 13.48 9.17
C PHE A 382 4.41 12.58 10.06
N ARG A 383 4.62 12.61 11.37
CA ARG A 383 3.80 11.87 12.34
C ARG A 383 2.53 12.60 12.70
N GLU A 384 2.49 13.91 12.50
CA GLU A 384 1.30 14.73 12.76
C GLU A 384 0.25 14.52 11.67
N SER A 385 -0.99 14.39 12.08
CA SER A 385 -2.13 14.37 11.16
C SER A 385 -2.61 15.78 10.86
N TRP A 386 -3.13 16.00 9.65
CA TRP A 386 -3.89 17.19 9.35
C TRP A 386 -5.09 17.30 10.29
N PRO A 387 -5.49 18.52 10.70
CA PRO A 387 -6.72 18.73 11.45
C PRO A 387 -7.92 18.12 10.72
N ALA A 388 -8.87 17.58 11.49
CA ALA A 388 -10.12 17.11 10.93
C ALA A 388 -10.89 18.27 10.29
N LEU A 389 -11.49 18.03 9.13
CA LEU A 389 -12.41 18.95 8.45
C LEU A 389 -13.83 18.70 8.97
N ASP A 390 -14.73 19.65 8.78
CA ASP A 390 -16.15 19.47 9.12
C ASP A 390 -16.76 18.26 8.39
N ALA A 391 -16.36 18.00 7.15
CA ALA A 391 -16.77 16.82 6.39
C ALA A 391 -16.34 15.49 7.07
N CYS A 392 -15.29 15.50 7.89
CA CYS A 392 -14.84 14.31 8.62
C CYS A 392 -15.87 13.82 9.64
N ARG A 393 -16.72 14.71 10.18
CA ARG A 393 -17.76 14.35 11.14
C ARG A 393 -18.77 13.34 10.59
N LYS A 394 -19.00 13.35 9.27
CA LYS A 394 -19.95 12.47 8.57
C LYS A 394 -19.23 11.36 7.77
N CYS A 395 -17.93 11.27 7.86
CA CYS A 395 -17.14 10.34 7.07
C CYS A 395 -17.02 8.98 7.75
N PHE A 396 -17.62 7.94 7.17
CA PHE A 396 -17.51 6.57 7.67
C PHE A 396 -16.07 6.07 7.77
N PHE A 397 -15.19 6.57 6.88
CA PHE A 397 -13.78 6.18 6.79
C PHE A 397 -12.88 6.91 7.80
N TYR A 398 -13.40 7.91 8.51
CA TYR A 398 -12.64 8.73 9.45
C TYR A 398 -11.81 7.92 10.47
N PRO A 399 -12.32 6.84 11.08
CA PRO A 399 -11.53 6.05 12.03
C PRO A 399 -10.22 5.47 11.47
N GLU A 400 -10.21 5.14 10.17
CA GLU A 400 -9.05 4.59 9.48
C GLU A 400 -8.21 5.64 8.76
N CYS A 401 -8.75 6.84 8.58
CA CYS A 401 -8.13 7.86 7.76
C CYS A 401 -6.81 8.33 8.37
N ILE A 402 -5.71 8.13 7.66
CA ILE A 402 -4.41 8.71 8.01
C ILE A 402 -4.15 9.85 7.03
N ARG A 403 -4.15 11.05 7.56
CA ARG A 403 -3.81 12.27 6.86
C ARG A 403 -2.53 12.80 7.48
N LEU A 404 -1.39 12.47 6.90
CA LEU A 404 -0.10 12.95 7.37
C LEU A 404 0.14 14.37 6.88
N LYS A 405 0.62 15.24 7.76
CA LYS A 405 0.75 16.67 7.49
C LYS A 405 1.68 17.01 6.33
N LYS A 406 2.71 16.22 6.10
CA LYS A 406 3.69 16.42 5.02
C LYS A 406 3.61 15.38 3.89
N CYS A 407 2.59 14.52 3.90
CA CYS A 407 2.41 13.59 2.80
C CYS A 407 1.92 14.31 1.53
N ILE A 408 2.71 14.23 0.48
CA ILE A 408 2.44 14.86 -0.81
C ILE A 408 1.18 14.27 -1.46
N GLU A 409 0.99 12.95 -1.35
CA GLU A 409 -0.16 12.25 -1.92
C GLU A 409 -1.47 12.50 -1.17
N GLN A 410 -1.42 12.95 0.08
CA GLN A 410 -2.62 13.04 0.94
C GLN A 410 -2.97 14.47 1.36
N GLN A 411 -2.51 15.46 0.63
CA GLN A 411 -2.70 16.87 1.01
C GLN A 411 -4.17 17.31 1.06
N LYS A 412 -5.07 16.70 0.28
CA LYS A 412 -6.48 17.09 0.21
C LYS A 412 -7.40 15.88 0.32
N CYS A 413 -8.43 15.98 1.17
CA CYS A 413 -9.56 15.08 1.10
C CYS A 413 -10.51 15.58 0.02
N TYR A 414 -10.89 14.71 -0.90
CA TYR A 414 -11.85 14.98 -1.95
C TYR A 414 -12.90 13.86 -2.02
N GLU A 415 -14.03 14.16 -2.62
CA GLU A 415 -15.21 13.29 -2.64
C GLU A 415 -14.90 11.90 -3.26
N GLN A 416 -14.07 11.86 -4.29
CA GLN A 416 -13.67 10.62 -4.95
C GLN A 416 -12.88 9.67 -4.02
N MET A 417 -12.12 10.21 -3.04
CA MET A 417 -11.46 9.34 -2.04
C MET A 417 -12.47 8.62 -1.17
N GLN A 418 -13.58 9.27 -0.83
CA GLN A 418 -14.65 8.64 -0.05
C GLN A 418 -15.35 7.56 -0.86
N SER A 419 -15.65 7.80 -2.14
CA SER A 419 -16.26 6.82 -3.04
C SER A 419 -15.36 5.61 -3.23
N LYS A 420 -14.07 5.82 -3.51
CA LYS A 420 -13.09 4.73 -3.62
C LYS A 420 -12.95 3.92 -2.34
N ALA A 421 -12.90 4.57 -1.18
CA ALA A 421 -12.84 3.91 0.10
C ALA A 421 -14.12 3.12 0.40
N LEU A 422 -15.28 3.63 0.00
CA LEU A 422 -16.57 2.95 0.13
C LEU A 422 -16.59 1.65 -0.69
N GLU A 423 -16.29 1.73 -1.97
CA GLU A 423 -16.26 0.57 -2.87
C GLU A 423 -15.27 -0.50 -2.38
N ALA A 424 -14.06 -0.09 -2.01
CA ALA A 424 -13.06 -1.00 -1.47
C ALA A 424 -13.54 -1.67 -0.16
N THR A 425 -14.21 -0.93 0.72
CA THR A 425 -14.75 -1.46 1.97
C THR A 425 -15.91 -2.41 1.72
N LEU A 426 -16.86 -2.07 0.85
CA LEU A 426 -17.97 -2.95 0.48
C LEU A 426 -17.48 -4.24 -0.20
N SER A 427 -16.46 -4.15 -1.06
CA SER A 427 -15.82 -5.33 -1.65
C SER A 427 -15.15 -6.20 -0.57
N ALA A 428 -14.42 -5.60 0.38
CA ALA A 428 -13.81 -6.33 1.49
C ALA A 428 -14.84 -6.97 2.43
N MET A 429 -15.99 -6.34 2.64
CA MET A 429 -17.11 -6.92 3.40
C MET A 429 -17.62 -8.19 2.71
N ARG A 430 -17.90 -8.14 1.40
CA ARG A 430 -18.31 -9.32 0.61
C ARG A 430 -17.28 -10.43 0.64
N ASN A 431 -16.01 -10.11 0.39
CA ASN A 431 -14.94 -11.09 0.40
C ASN A 431 -14.79 -11.79 1.77
N THR A 432 -14.95 -11.02 2.86
CA THR A 432 -14.91 -11.58 4.23
C THR A 432 -16.10 -12.51 4.49
N TYR A 433 -17.28 -12.13 4.03
CA TYR A 433 -18.50 -12.94 4.14
C TYR A 433 -18.40 -14.23 3.31
N GLU A 434 -17.99 -14.14 2.04
CA GLU A 434 -17.77 -15.33 1.20
C GLU A 434 -16.76 -16.31 1.81
N ALA A 435 -15.68 -15.79 2.39
CA ALA A 435 -14.68 -16.61 3.06
C ALA A 435 -15.23 -17.26 4.34
N TRP A 436 -16.12 -16.58 5.05
CA TRP A 436 -16.81 -17.11 6.22
C TRP A 436 -17.80 -18.21 5.83
N LEU A 437 -18.66 -18.00 4.81
CA LEU A 437 -19.60 -19.01 4.31
C LEU A 437 -18.89 -20.31 3.91
N LYS A 438 -17.75 -20.21 3.22
CA LYS A 438 -16.96 -21.39 2.83
C LYS A 438 -16.47 -22.19 4.05
N LYS A 439 -16.13 -21.52 5.15
CA LYS A 439 -15.70 -22.20 6.39
C LYS A 439 -16.84 -22.89 7.11
N GLU A 440 -18.00 -22.24 7.16
CA GLU A 440 -19.20 -22.83 7.74
C GLU A 440 -19.62 -24.10 6.98
N GLN A 441 -19.64 -24.05 5.64
CA GLN A 441 -19.95 -25.21 4.79
C GLN A 441 -18.98 -26.37 5.03
N ILE A 442 -17.67 -26.11 5.14
CA ILE A 442 -16.67 -27.16 5.44
C ILE A 442 -16.90 -27.75 6.84
N SER A 443 -17.27 -26.91 7.82
CA SER A 443 -17.53 -27.39 9.19
C SER A 443 -18.81 -28.26 9.30
N GLU A 444 -19.78 -28.08 8.40
CA GLU A 444 -20.98 -28.89 8.32
C GLU A 444 -20.76 -30.23 7.56
N GLU A 445 -19.77 -30.28 6.65
CA GLU A 445 -19.42 -31.46 5.86
C GLU A 445 -18.48 -32.45 6.58
N GLU A 446 -17.82 -32.03 7.69
CA GLU A 446 -17.07 -32.94 8.56
C GLU A 446 -18.00 -33.52 9.66
N PRO A 447 -18.67 -34.66 9.45
CA PRO A 447 -19.43 -35.28 10.51
C PRO A 447 -18.45 -35.78 11.57
N HIS A 448 -18.79 -35.54 12.84
CA HIS A 448 -18.14 -36.08 14.01
C HIS A 448 -17.82 -37.58 13.84
N SER A 449 -16.65 -37.90 13.31
CA SER A 449 -16.04 -39.20 13.45
C SER A 449 -15.16 -39.20 14.69
N ALA A 450 -15.79 -39.25 15.83
CA ALA A 450 -15.15 -39.59 17.10
C ALA A 450 -16.11 -40.46 17.89
N CYS A 451 -15.94 -41.74 17.74
CA CYS A 451 -16.19 -42.75 18.79
C CYS A 451 -14.89 -43.49 19.01
#